data_875f22758abe8822fb3f77af1650f653
#
_entry.id   875f22758abe8822fb3f77af1650f653
#
_cell.length_a   1.000
_cell.length_b   1.000
_cell.length_c   1.000
_cell.angle_alpha   90.00
_cell.angle_beta   90.00
_cell.angle_gamma   90.00
#
_symmetry.space_group_name_H-M   'P 1'
#
loop_
_entity.id
_entity.type
_entity.pdbx_description
1 polymer ?
#
loop_
_entity_poly.entity_id
_entity_poly.type
_entity_poly.pdbx_seq_one_letter_code
_entity_poly.pdbx_strand_id
1 'polypeptide(L)'
;MMDKVINSQLLWDAPKIQRNVMDWKFTFNGWNLDNGSSVRVIQSNHDDIGTVQFDTYNTPLQDWWWVLWKYYRQKTIQFTLSVDGWSEQWLNDLIDEIKYQTSKTEWQLRIIINWVVREWTATCTSLKFNRNNYNVNRVWNVVLSFACINPHSHLEEPEAENIVAQTWTYQSSLIYSWRAETYPKLYITMDSWSSTWMSFSLNWYEIAITTSLTANDIIIFDGDTKKVTVNDVEVAYTGPFTPLNYGENIYEVTNSWTYTWSLSYYVKFL
;
A
#
# COMPACT_ATOMS: atom_id res chain seq x y z
N MET A 1 20.55 45.15 39.39
CA MET A 1 19.93 43.83 39.30
C MET A 1 18.83 43.96 38.25
N MET A 2 19.12 43.57 37.01
CA MET A 2 18.12 43.61 35.94
C MET A 2 17.51 42.23 35.82
N ASP A 3 16.27 42.12 36.24
CA ASP A 3 15.47 40.93 35.99
C ASP A 3 15.26 40.76 34.48
N LYS A 4 15.88 39.74 33.94
CA LYS A 4 15.57 39.26 32.60
C LYS A 4 14.20 38.63 32.62
N VAL A 5 13.17 39.43 32.27
CA VAL A 5 11.87 38.89 31.86
C VAL A 5 12.10 38.04 30.63
N ILE A 6 12.16 36.73 30.77
CA ILE A 6 12.15 35.83 29.65
C ILE A 6 10.75 35.95 29.02
N ASN A 7 10.70 36.61 27.90
CA ASN A 7 9.48 36.87 27.19
C ASN A 7 8.89 35.53 26.71
N SER A 8 7.87 35.04 27.39
CA SER A 8 7.20 33.79 27.11
C SER A 8 6.54 33.79 25.73
N GLN A 9 6.42 34.94 25.07
CA GLN A 9 5.93 35.06 23.70
C GLN A 9 6.87 34.47 22.64
N LEU A 10 8.21 34.45 22.91
CA LEU A 10 9.18 33.89 21.96
C LEU A 10 9.08 32.35 21.83
N LEU A 11 8.43 31.67 22.77
CA LEU A 11 8.15 30.23 22.66
C LEU A 11 6.91 29.92 21.83
N TRP A 12 6.08 30.94 21.54
CA TRP A 12 4.88 30.78 20.71
C TRP A 12 5.11 31.13 19.25
N ASP A 13 6.22 31.84 18.96
CA ASP A 13 6.64 32.23 17.60
C ASP A 13 7.69 31.29 16.99
N ALA A 14 7.93 30.12 17.58
CA ALA A 14 8.48 29.01 16.81
C ALA A 14 7.64 28.90 15.53
N PRO A 15 8.27 28.86 14.32
CA PRO A 15 7.51 28.84 13.09
C PRO A 15 6.44 27.79 13.26
N LYS A 16 5.19 28.22 13.33
CA LYS A 16 4.04 27.34 13.20
C LYS A 16 4.29 26.72 11.85
N ILE A 17 4.95 25.56 11.84
CA ILE A 17 4.83 24.67 10.72
C ILE A 17 3.32 24.63 10.53
N GLN A 18 2.82 25.35 9.55
CA GLN A 18 1.42 25.28 9.15
C GLN A 18 1.24 23.84 8.72
N ARG A 19 0.99 22.98 9.72
CA ARG A 19 0.42 21.71 9.48
C ARG A 19 -0.96 22.06 8.94
N ASN A 20 -1.16 21.86 7.68
CA ASN A 20 -2.48 21.62 7.21
C ASN A 20 -2.95 20.40 8.02
N VAL A 21 -3.68 20.68 9.10
CA VAL A 21 -4.16 19.69 10.08
C VAL A 21 -5.00 18.59 9.38
N MET A 22 -5.34 18.80 8.12
CA MET A 22 -6.07 17.85 7.28
C MET A 22 -5.18 16.86 6.52
N ASP A 23 -3.87 17.11 6.37
CA ASP A 23 -3.00 16.29 5.52
C ASP A 23 -2.46 15.03 6.24
N TRP A 24 -2.74 14.86 7.53
CA TRP A 24 -2.13 13.82 8.36
C TRP A 24 -3.14 13.02 9.16
N LYS A 25 -4.21 12.59 8.54
CA LYS A 25 -5.04 11.57 9.16
C LYS A 25 -4.35 10.24 9.00
N PHE A 26 -3.96 9.67 10.12
CA PHE A 26 -3.43 8.33 10.09
C PHE A 26 -4.31 7.41 10.94
N THR A 27 -4.70 6.30 10.36
CA THR A 27 -5.49 5.29 11.02
C THR A 27 -4.78 3.95 10.99
N PHE A 28 -4.92 3.20 12.05
CA PHE A 28 -4.48 1.82 12.12
C PHE A 28 -5.66 0.96 12.55
N ASN A 29 -6.01 -0.05 11.77
CA ASN A 29 -7.19 -0.87 11.99
C ASN A 29 -8.50 -0.05 12.12
N GLY A 30 -8.65 0.99 11.30
CA GLY A 30 -9.81 1.88 11.36
C GLY A 30 -9.82 2.84 12.57
N TRP A 31 -8.91 2.68 13.52
CA TRP A 31 -8.79 3.57 14.67
C TRP A 31 -7.88 4.77 14.34
N ASN A 32 -8.41 5.97 14.56
CA ASN A 32 -7.68 7.20 14.27
C ASN A 32 -6.68 7.51 15.39
N LEU A 33 -5.39 7.34 15.11
CA LEU A 33 -4.29 7.64 16.03
C LEU A 33 -3.93 9.12 16.08
N ASP A 34 -4.39 9.94 15.13
CA ASP A 34 -4.26 11.39 15.17
C ASP A 34 -5.63 12.03 15.23
N ASN A 35 -6.14 12.24 16.42
CA ASN A 35 -7.44 12.90 16.62
C ASN A 35 -7.35 14.42 16.68
N GLY A 36 -6.15 15.00 16.51
CA GLY A 36 -5.88 16.43 16.52
C GLY A 36 -6.04 17.12 17.87
N SER A 37 -6.51 16.40 18.91
CA SER A 37 -6.72 16.93 20.27
C SER A 37 -5.82 16.24 21.30
N SER A 38 -6.18 15.04 21.72
CA SER A 38 -5.49 14.28 22.75
C SER A 38 -4.34 13.43 22.23
N VAL A 39 -4.40 13.01 20.99
CA VAL A 39 -3.30 12.33 20.31
C VAL A 39 -2.96 13.09 19.04
N ARG A 40 -1.71 13.44 18.86
CA ARG A 40 -1.23 14.21 17.71
C ARG A 40 0.05 13.61 17.17
N VAL A 41 0.12 13.44 15.86
CA VAL A 41 1.36 13.07 15.18
C VAL A 41 2.29 14.30 15.15
N ILE A 42 3.49 14.19 15.71
CA ILE A 42 4.52 15.23 15.68
C ILE A 42 5.42 15.03 14.46
N GLN A 43 5.78 13.79 14.19
CA GLN A 43 6.72 13.42 13.14
C GLN A 43 6.39 12.04 12.59
N SER A 44 6.66 11.85 11.29
CA SER A 44 6.60 10.55 10.63
C SER A 44 7.68 10.46 9.56
N ASN A 45 8.15 9.26 9.31
CA ASN A 45 9.06 8.94 8.21
C ASN A 45 8.39 8.15 7.08
N HIS A 46 7.08 8.29 6.92
CA HIS A 46 6.29 7.52 5.94
C HIS A 46 6.73 7.76 4.48
N ASP A 47 7.35 8.92 4.20
CA ASP A 47 7.86 9.26 2.87
C ASP A 47 9.23 8.62 2.55
N ASP A 48 9.88 8.01 3.54
CA ASP A 48 11.16 7.36 3.32
C ASP A 48 10.98 6.15 2.39
N ILE A 49 11.88 6.02 1.43
CA ILE A 49 11.94 4.84 0.56
C ILE A 49 12.42 3.65 1.40
N GLY A 50 11.78 2.49 1.27
CA GLY A 50 12.25 1.26 1.88
C GLY A 50 13.69 0.93 1.48
N THR A 51 14.42 0.27 2.36
CA THR A 51 15.82 -0.12 2.09
C THR A 51 15.87 -1.03 0.88
N VAL A 52 16.65 -0.64 -0.13
CA VAL A 52 16.91 -1.47 -1.31
C VAL A 52 18.04 -2.44 -0.99
N GLN A 53 17.86 -3.69 -1.29
CA GLN A 53 18.90 -4.70 -1.24
C GLN A 53 19.20 -5.22 -2.66
N PHE A 54 20.48 -5.44 -2.91
CA PHE A 54 20.95 -6.04 -4.15
C PHE A 54 21.59 -7.37 -3.83
N ASP A 55 21.16 -8.42 -4.52
CA ASP A 55 21.93 -9.65 -4.57
C ASP A 55 22.99 -9.49 -5.65
N THR A 56 24.27 -9.55 -5.22
CA THR A 56 25.42 -9.40 -6.11
C THR A 56 26.17 -10.70 -6.16
N TYR A 57 26.63 -11.08 -7.33
CA TYR A 57 27.53 -12.18 -7.53
C TYR A 57 28.93 -11.63 -7.89
N ASN A 58 29.92 -12.03 -7.11
CA ASN A 58 31.30 -11.72 -7.39
C ASN A 58 31.94 -12.93 -8.08
N THR A 59 32.37 -12.76 -9.35
CA THR A 59 33.11 -13.79 -10.07
C THR A 59 34.54 -13.79 -9.55
N PRO A 60 35.07 -14.91 -9.02
CA PRO A 60 36.46 -14.99 -8.64
C PRO A 60 37.36 -14.61 -9.84
N LEU A 61 38.34 -13.73 -9.63
CA LEU A 61 39.30 -13.25 -10.63
C LEU A 61 38.79 -12.21 -11.65
N GLN A 62 37.62 -11.64 -11.47
CA GLN A 62 37.14 -10.52 -12.28
C GLN A 62 36.62 -9.40 -11.36
N ASP A 63 37.04 -8.18 -11.57
CA ASP A 63 36.59 -6.99 -10.83
C ASP A 63 35.17 -6.53 -11.24
N TRP A 64 34.35 -7.46 -11.75
CA TRP A 64 33.00 -7.18 -12.23
C TRP A 64 31.99 -7.68 -11.25
N TRP A 65 31.11 -6.77 -10.80
CA TRP A 65 29.97 -7.07 -9.96
C TRP A 65 28.72 -7.19 -10.84
N TRP A 66 28.06 -8.34 -10.80
CA TRP A 66 26.77 -8.51 -11.45
C TRP A 66 25.68 -8.37 -10.41
N VAL A 67 24.73 -7.42 -10.66
CA VAL A 67 23.51 -7.33 -9.85
C VAL A 67 22.54 -8.38 -10.38
N LEU A 68 22.34 -9.45 -9.64
CA LEU A 68 21.41 -10.52 -10.02
C LEU A 68 19.98 -10.12 -9.78
N TRP A 69 19.71 -9.53 -8.61
CA TRP A 69 18.38 -9.12 -8.22
C TRP A 69 18.41 -7.81 -7.44
N LYS A 70 17.39 -6.99 -7.68
CA LYS A 70 17.09 -5.81 -6.89
C LYS A 70 15.74 -6.06 -6.19
N TYR A 71 15.71 -5.99 -4.86
CA TYR A 71 14.46 -6.07 -4.12
C TYR A 71 14.43 -5.05 -3.00
N TYR A 72 13.22 -4.65 -2.64
CA TYR A 72 13.02 -3.75 -1.53
C TYR A 72 12.82 -4.56 -0.26
N ARG A 73 13.57 -4.22 0.79
CA ARG A 73 13.33 -4.77 2.11
C ARG A 73 12.04 -4.22 2.70
N GLN A 74 11.54 -4.93 3.70
CA GLN A 74 10.44 -4.47 4.53
C GLN A 74 10.66 -3.03 4.96
N LYS A 75 9.64 -2.18 4.73
CA LYS A 75 9.64 -0.77 5.15
C LYS A 75 9.22 -0.69 6.61
N THR A 76 9.94 0.13 7.39
CA THR A 76 9.52 0.48 8.75
C THR A 76 9.04 1.93 8.77
N ILE A 77 7.78 2.12 9.12
CA ILE A 77 7.20 3.46 9.30
C ILE A 77 7.17 3.77 10.79
N GLN A 78 7.72 4.92 11.17
CA GLN A 78 7.74 5.39 12.55
C GLN A 78 6.91 6.66 12.67
N PHE A 79 6.12 6.72 13.73
CA PHE A 79 5.39 7.91 14.15
C PHE A 79 5.85 8.32 15.52
N THR A 80 6.08 9.60 15.69
CA THR A 80 6.27 10.23 16.99
C THR A 80 5.01 10.99 17.34
N LEU A 81 4.38 10.62 18.44
CA LEU A 81 3.12 11.18 18.91
C LEU A 81 3.32 12.02 20.17
N SER A 82 2.46 13.02 20.35
CA SER A 82 2.17 13.64 21.65
C SER A 82 0.81 13.15 22.11
N VAL A 83 0.75 12.70 23.34
CA VAL A 83 -0.50 12.23 23.98
C VAL A 83 -0.77 13.11 25.19
N ASP A 84 -1.92 13.79 25.18
CA ASP A 84 -2.36 14.72 26.21
C ASP A 84 -3.62 14.20 26.90
N GLY A 85 -3.59 14.12 28.22
CA GLY A 85 -4.73 13.75 29.06
C GLY A 85 -5.29 14.94 29.83
N TRP A 86 -6.59 14.96 30.08
CA TRP A 86 -7.23 15.92 30.99
C TRP A 86 -6.92 15.61 32.45
N SER A 87 -6.66 14.32 32.75
CA SER A 87 -6.25 13.82 34.05
C SER A 87 -5.25 12.67 33.85
N GLU A 88 -4.55 12.29 34.91
CA GLU A 88 -3.64 11.16 34.90
C GLU A 88 -4.36 9.84 34.58
N GLN A 89 -5.54 9.64 35.15
CA GLN A 89 -6.33 8.44 34.87
C GLN A 89 -6.72 8.37 33.39
N TRP A 90 -7.25 9.45 32.83
CA TRP A 90 -7.63 9.51 31.42
C TRP A 90 -6.43 9.32 30.48
N LEU A 91 -5.25 9.85 30.84
CA LEU A 91 -4.00 9.61 30.11
C LEU A 91 -3.64 8.12 30.11
N ASN A 92 -3.78 7.44 31.25
CA ASN A 92 -3.49 6.02 31.37
C ASN A 92 -4.48 5.20 30.53
N ASP A 93 -5.77 5.52 30.57
CA ASP A 93 -6.81 4.87 29.75
C ASP A 93 -6.50 5.04 28.25
N LEU A 94 -6.06 6.22 27.83
CA LEU A 94 -5.70 6.50 26.45
C LEU A 94 -4.44 5.73 26.02
N ILE A 95 -3.44 5.62 26.89
CA ILE A 95 -2.23 4.82 26.66
C ILE A 95 -2.59 3.33 26.53
N ASP A 96 -3.50 2.83 27.36
CA ASP A 96 -3.92 1.44 27.31
C ASP A 96 -4.76 1.16 26.06
N GLU A 97 -5.57 2.12 25.61
CA GLU A 97 -6.25 2.03 24.30
C GLU A 97 -5.25 1.99 23.14
N ILE A 98 -4.22 2.85 23.14
CA ILE A 98 -3.16 2.81 22.12
C ILE A 98 -2.48 1.43 22.09
N LYS A 99 -2.12 0.88 23.26
CA LYS A 99 -1.52 -0.46 23.36
C LYS A 99 -2.46 -1.54 22.79
N TYR A 100 -3.73 -1.49 23.18
CA TYR A 100 -4.73 -2.45 22.71
C TYR A 100 -4.86 -2.42 21.18
N GLN A 101 -5.03 -1.23 20.59
CA GLN A 101 -5.19 -1.10 19.14
C GLN A 101 -3.91 -1.51 18.38
N THR A 102 -2.74 -1.24 18.93
CA THR A 102 -1.46 -1.57 18.30
C THR A 102 -0.99 -3.00 18.56
N SER A 103 -1.58 -3.72 19.51
CA SER A 103 -1.22 -5.13 19.80
C SER A 103 -1.75 -6.13 18.78
N LYS A 104 -2.69 -5.71 17.93
CA LYS A 104 -3.27 -6.57 16.88
C LYS A 104 -2.26 -6.81 15.77
N THR A 105 -2.28 -8.00 15.18
CA THR A 105 -1.36 -8.40 14.11
C THR A 105 -1.97 -8.16 12.73
N GLU A 106 -1.15 -7.72 11.78
CA GLU A 106 -1.46 -7.58 10.36
C GLU A 106 -2.72 -6.76 10.03
N TRP A 107 -2.61 -5.45 10.12
CA TRP A 107 -3.71 -4.54 9.85
C TRP A 107 -3.36 -3.48 8.82
N GLN A 108 -4.38 -2.86 8.28
CA GLN A 108 -4.24 -1.74 7.35
C GLN A 108 -3.80 -0.49 8.10
N LEU A 109 -2.62 0.01 7.74
CA LEU A 109 -2.12 1.33 8.12
C LEU A 109 -2.48 2.29 6.98
N ARG A 110 -3.35 3.26 7.26
CA ARG A 110 -3.79 4.27 6.30
C ARG A 110 -3.21 5.62 6.67
N ILE A 111 -2.66 6.30 5.69
CA ILE A 111 -2.14 7.67 5.83
C ILE A 111 -2.72 8.49 4.70
N ILE A 112 -3.33 9.63 5.02
CA ILE A 112 -3.81 10.58 4.02
C ILE A 112 -2.68 11.57 3.75
N ILE A 113 -2.22 11.62 2.52
CA ILE A 113 -1.18 12.53 2.04
C ILE A 113 -1.74 13.28 0.84
N ASN A 114 -1.82 14.61 0.92
CA ASN A 114 -2.37 15.45 -0.16
C ASN A 114 -3.73 14.95 -0.67
N TRP A 115 -4.64 14.62 0.25
CA TRP A 115 -5.98 14.08 -0.02
C TRP A 115 -6.03 12.67 -0.63
N VAL A 116 -4.88 12.04 -0.82
CA VAL A 116 -4.77 10.66 -1.31
C VAL A 116 -4.61 9.72 -0.13
N VAL A 117 -5.48 8.73 -0.02
CA VAL A 117 -5.35 7.66 0.97
C VAL A 117 -4.33 6.65 0.49
N ARG A 118 -3.26 6.48 1.25
CA ARG A 118 -2.24 5.45 1.02
C ARG A 118 -2.35 4.38 2.09
N GLU A 119 -2.36 3.14 1.67
CA GLU A 119 -2.48 1.99 2.55
C GLU A 119 -1.26 1.10 2.53
N TRP A 120 -0.94 0.54 3.69
CA TRP A 120 0.04 -0.53 3.88
C TRP A 120 -0.55 -1.63 4.74
N THR A 121 -0.25 -2.87 4.43
CA THR A 121 -0.41 -3.96 5.39
C THR A 121 0.77 -3.93 6.34
N ALA A 122 0.52 -3.66 7.62
CA ALA A 122 1.56 -3.41 8.60
C ALA A 122 1.27 -4.07 9.95
N THR A 123 2.33 -4.35 10.68
CA THR A 123 2.28 -4.83 12.08
C THR A 123 3.02 -3.84 12.97
N CYS A 124 2.44 -3.47 14.10
CA CYS A 124 3.13 -2.64 15.09
C CYS A 124 4.23 -3.49 15.77
N THR A 125 5.47 -3.09 15.58
CA THR A 125 6.64 -3.81 16.12
C THR A 125 7.19 -3.21 17.39
N SER A 126 6.89 -1.94 17.65
CA SER A 126 7.41 -1.24 18.82
C SER A 126 6.49 -0.10 19.22
N LEU A 127 6.24 -0.02 20.51
CA LEU A 127 5.53 1.08 21.16
C LEU A 127 6.34 1.53 22.38
N LYS A 128 6.86 2.75 22.37
CA LYS A 128 7.69 3.31 23.43
C LYS A 128 7.08 4.60 23.97
N PHE A 129 6.90 4.66 25.27
CA PHE A 129 6.42 5.83 25.97
C PHE A 129 7.56 6.48 26.75
N ASN A 130 7.84 7.75 26.47
CA ASN A 130 8.73 8.57 27.29
C ASN A 130 7.88 9.49 28.17
N ARG A 131 7.61 9.06 29.43
CA ARG A 131 6.95 9.92 30.40
C ARG A 131 7.93 10.98 30.90
N ASN A 132 7.49 12.24 30.84
CA ASN A 132 8.19 13.31 31.52
C ASN A 132 7.68 13.40 32.96
N ASN A 133 8.57 13.22 33.92
CA ASN A 133 8.22 13.24 35.35
C ASN A 133 7.64 14.58 35.85
N TYR A 134 7.76 15.63 35.04
CA TYR A 134 7.28 16.98 35.40
C TYR A 134 5.84 17.28 34.90
N ASN A 135 5.28 16.44 34.08
CA ASN A 135 3.92 16.64 33.56
C ASN A 135 3.14 15.31 33.55
N VAL A 136 2.33 15.11 34.60
CA VAL A 136 1.58 13.87 34.82
C VAL A 136 0.47 13.64 33.80
N ASN A 137 0.03 14.69 33.11
CA ASN A 137 -1.11 14.63 32.18
C ASN A 137 -0.67 14.54 30.72
N ARG A 138 0.63 14.53 30.43
CA ARG A 138 1.13 14.52 29.06
C ARG A 138 2.30 13.58 28.88
N VAL A 139 2.27 12.84 27.79
CA VAL A 139 3.41 12.04 27.32
C VAL A 139 3.86 12.58 25.98
N TRP A 140 5.10 13.02 25.93
CA TRP A 140 5.75 13.46 24.71
C TRP A 140 6.60 12.34 24.13
N ASN A 141 6.75 12.36 22.79
CA ASN A 141 7.61 11.41 22.08
C ASN A 141 7.22 9.94 22.31
N VAL A 142 5.93 9.66 22.21
CA VAL A 142 5.47 8.28 22.06
C VAL A 142 5.88 7.82 20.68
N VAL A 143 6.73 6.81 20.60
CA VAL A 143 7.24 6.29 19.34
C VAL A 143 6.52 4.99 19.00
N LEU A 144 5.81 5.01 17.88
CA LEU A 144 5.21 3.84 17.25
C LEU A 144 6.04 3.42 16.05
N SER A 145 6.35 2.13 15.92
CA SER A 145 7.03 1.59 14.75
C SER A 145 6.19 0.50 14.13
N PHE A 146 5.92 0.62 12.84
CA PHE A 146 5.17 -0.34 12.04
C PHE A 146 6.09 -0.96 11.00
N ALA A 147 6.12 -2.28 10.97
CA ALA A 147 6.76 -3.03 9.91
C ALA A 147 5.74 -3.31 8.80
N CYS A 148 5.98 -2.76 7.62
CA CYS A 148 5.12 -2.95 6.46
C CYS A 148 5.56 -4.18 5.68
N ILE A 149 4.65 -5.12 5.42
CA ILE A 149 4.93 -6.35 4.66
C ILE A 149 5.39 -5.98 3.25
N ASN A 150 4.67 -5.08 2.61
CA ASN A 150 5.06 -4.52 1.32
C ASN A 150 5.65 -3.11 1.55
N PRO A 151 6.85 -2.80 1.01
CA PRO A 151 7.44 -1.47 1.15
C PRO A 151 6.67 -0.39 0.41
N HIS A 152 5.88 -0.76 -0.60
CA HIS A 152 5.07 0.15 -1.38
C HIS A 152 3.69 0.33 -0.75
N SER A 153 3.23 1.57 -0.67
CA SER A 153 1.83 1.86 -0.39
C SER A 153 0.99 1.68 -1.66
N HIS A 154 -0.28 1.46 -1.49
CA HIS A 154 -1.24 1.44 -2.59
C HIS A 154 -2.43 2.35 -2.28
N LEU A 155 -3.23 2.68 -3.30
CA LEU A 155 -4.53 3.32 -3.10
C LEU A 155 -5.47 2.40 -2.33
N GLU A 156 -6.41 2.97 -1.59
CA GLU A 156 -7.46 2.23 -0.88
C GLU A 156 -8.34 1.44 -1.87
N GLU A 157 -8.64 2.07 -3.00
CA GLU A 157 -9.45 1.45 -4.04
C GLU A 157 -8.60 1.21 -5.30
N PRO A 158 -8.78 0.09 -5.99
CA PRO A 158 -8.13 -0.14 -7.26
C PRO A 158 -8.71 0.77 -8.34
N GLU A 159 -7.88 1.23 -9.25
CA GLU A 159 -8.36 1.77 -10.51
C GLU A 159 -8.89 0.63 -11.36
N ALA A 160 -10.03 0.84 -12.01
CA ALA A 160 -10.67 -0.19 -12.82
C ALA A 160 -11.14 0.36 -14.16
N GLU A 161 -10.92 -0.42 -15.21
CA GLU A 161 -11.55 -0.26 -16.51
C GLU A 161 -12.62 -1.33 -16.67
N ASN A 162 -13.85 -0.91 -16.89
CA ASN A 162 -14.97 -1.81 -17.15
C ASN A 162 -15.35 -1.72 -18.62
N ILE A 163 -15.41 -2.84 -19.28
CA ILE A 163 -15.77 -2.90 -20.70
C ILE A 163 -16.96 -3.82 -20.90
N VAL A 164 -17.87 -3.33 -21.72
CA VAL A 164 -19.09 -4.01 -22.13
C VAL A 164 -18.73 -5.21 -23.01
N ALA A 165 -19.65 -6.18 -23.11
CA ALA A 165 -19.53 -7.42 -23.87
C ALA A 165 -18.73 -7.30 -25.19
N GLN A 166 -17.71 -8.12 -25.31
CA GLN A 166 -16.83 -8.22 -26.48
C GLN A 166 -16.92 -9.61 -27.10
N THR A 167 -16.65 -9.67 -28.40
CA THR A 167 -16.55 -10.94 -29.12
C THR A 167 -15.17 -11.06 -29.73
N TRP A 168 -14.56 -12.24 -29.67
CA TRP A 168 -13.25 -12.54 -30.24
C TRP A 168 -12.11 -11.83 -29.50
N THR A 169 -11.21 -11.22 -30.27
CA THR A 169 -10.07 -10.50 -29.70
C THR A 169 -10.43 -9.04 -29.46
N TYR A 170 -10.16 -8.57 -28.26
CA TYR A 170 -10.25 -7.16 -27.90
C TYR A 170 -8.91 -6.65 -27.43
N GLN A 171 -8.44 -5.57 -28.06
CA GLN A 171 -7.19 -4.90 -27.71
C GLN A 171 -7.48 -3.45 -27.33
N SER A 172 -6.83 -2.97 -26.29
CA SER A 172 -6.86 -1.57 -25.87
C SER A 172 -5.53 -1.19 -25.20
N SER A 173 -5.44 0.06 -24.74
CA SER A 173 -4.28 0.53 -23.99
C SER A 173 -4.71 1.33 -22.77
N LEU A 174 -3.90 1.29 -21.74
CA LEU A 174 -4.04 2.13 -20.56
C LEU A 174 -2.73 2.87 -20.29
N ILE A 175 -2.83 4.06 -19.70
CA ILE A 175 -1.65 4.85 -19.30
C ILE A 175 -1.44 4.68 -17.80
N TYR A 176 -0.33 4.01 -17.43
CA TYR A 176 0.08 3.90 -16.04
C TYR A 176 1.12 4.98 -15.71
N SER A 177 0.73 5.93 -14.85
CA SER A 177 1.54 7.13 -14.59
C SER A 177 2.49 7.00 -13.39
N TRP A 178 2.58 5.81 -12.79
CA TRP A 178 3.33 5.59 -11.57
C TRP A 178 4.56 4.72 -11.81
N ARG A 179 5.62 4.92 -11.00
CA ARG A 179 6.89 4.22 -11.19
C ARG A 179 7.04 2.93 -10.40
N ALA A 180 6.14 2.69 -9.43
CA ALA A 180 6.15 1.43 -8.68
C ALA A 180 5.47 0.34 -9.50
N GLU A 181 6.09 -0.83 -9.55
CA GLU A 181 5.53 -1.99 -10.25
C GLU A 181 4.19 -2.41 -9.63
N THR A 182 3.18 -2.55 -10.47
CA THR A 182 1.90 -3.12 -10.07
C THR A 182 1.46 -4.16 -11.10
N TYR A 183 0.81 -5.19 -10.62
CA TYR A 183 0.28 -6.23 -11.47
C TYR A 183 -1.23 -6.07 -11.60
N PRO A 184 -1.77 -6.08 -12.82
CA PRO A 184 -3.21 -5.98 -13.01
C PRO A 184 -3.90 -7.28 -12.62
N LYS A 185 -5.17 -7.15 -12.27
CA LYS A 185 -6.10 -8.25 -12.06
C LYS A 185 -7.22 -8.13 -13.08
N LEU A 186 -7.37 -9.14 -13.90
CA LEU A 186 -8.38 -9.19 -14.95
C LEU A 186 -9.50 -10.13 -14.54
N TYR A 187 -10.72 -9.64 -14.55
CA TYR A 187 -11.94 -10.40 -14.35
C TYR A 187 -12.65 -10.56 -15.68
N ILE A 188 -13.02 -11.77 -16.02
CA ILE A 188 -13.76 -12.08 -17.26
C ILE A 188 -14.96 -12.93 -16.87
N THR A 189 -16.13 -12.58 -17.42
CA THR A 189 -17.34 -13.40 -17.34
C THR A 189 -17.70 -13.87 -18.74
N MET A 190 -17.87 -15.16 -18.91
CA MET A 190 -18.34 -15.74 -20.18
C MET A 190 -19.82 -15.48 -20.32
N ASP A 191 -20.23 -14.78 -21.39
CA ASP A 191 -21.63 -14.40 -21.59
C ASP A 191 -22.44 -15.50 -22.29
N SER A 192 -21.81 -16.25 -23.21
CA SER A 192 -22.51 -17.27 -23.99
C SER A 192 -21.59 -18.35 -24.51
N TRP A 193 -22.17 -19.56 -24.71
CA TRP A 193 -21.51 -20.72 -25.29
C TRP A 193 -20.35 -21.29 -24.46
N SER A 194 -19.55 -22.15 -25.09
CA SER A 194 -18.40 -22.79 -24.45
C SER A 194 -17.12 -22.51 -25.22
N SER A 195 -16.02 -22.35 -24.51
CA SER A 195 -14.67 -22.24 -25.04
C SER A 195 -13.78 -23.29 -24.40
N THR A 196 -12.71 -23.67 -25.08
CA THR A 196 -11.69 -24.58 -24.52
C THR A 196 -10.37 -23.86 -24.22
N TRP A 197 -10.29 -22.57 -24.52
CA TRP A 197 -9.11 -21.77 -24.28
C TRP A 197 -9.46 -20.28 -24.15
N MET A 198 -8.61 -19.55 -23.47
CA MET A 198 -8.66 -18.10 -23.37
C MET A 198 -7.24 -17.58 -23.09
N SER A 199 -6.93 -16.41 -23.63
CA SER A 199 -5.68 -15.75 -23.32
C SER A 199 -5.86 -14.27 -22.98
N PHE A 200 -4.92 -13.80 -22.15
CA PHE A 200 -4.72 -12.40 -21.81
C PHE A 200 -3.28 -12.03 -22.09
N SER A 201 -3.05 -11.00 -22.85
CA SER A 201 -1.70 -10.46 -23.04
C SER A 201 -1.59 -9.05 -22.48
N LEU A 202 -0.40 -8.76 -21.93
CA LEU A 202 -0.02 -7.44 -21.46
C LEU A 202 1.38 -7.15 -22.02
N ASN A 203 1.50 -6.05 -22.79
CA ASN A 203 2.77 -5.64 -23.40
C ASN A 203 3.48 -6.77 -24.15
N TRP A 204 2.72 -7.55 -24.95
CA TRP A 204 3.19 -8.68 -25.76
C TRP A 204 3.48 -9.99 -25.00
N TYR A 205 3.32 -10.01 -23.69
CA TYR A 205 3.45 -11.23 -22.90
C TYR A 205 2.08 -11.86 -22.69
N GLU A 206 1.91 -13.05 -23.21
CA GLU A 206 0.63 -13.77 -23.18
C GLU A 206 0.58 -14.76 -22.03
N ILE A 207 -0.55 -14.77 -21.33
CA ILE A 207 -0.95 -15.80 -20.38
C ILE A 207 -2.15 -16.53 -20.98
N ALA A 208 -2.06 -17.85 -21.12
CA ALA A 208 -3.13 -18.64 -21.71
C ALA A 208 -3.56 -19.78 -20.80
N ILE A 209 -4.85 -20.05 -20.79
CA ILE A 209 -5.46 -21.23 -20.17
C ILE A 209 -6.07 -22.12 -21.22
N THR A 210 -5.97 -23.44 -21.01
CA THR A 210 -6.62 -24.45 -21.84
C THR A 210 -7.50 -25.27 -20.90
N THR A 211 -8.75 -24.83 -20.78
CA THR A 211 -9.76 -25.48 -19.93
C THR A 211 -11.14 -25.30 -20.54
N SER A 212 -12.07 -26.19 -20.22
CA SER A 212 -13.46 -26.05 -20.67
C SER A 212 -14.13 -24.92 -19.91
N LEU A 213 -14.54 -23.88 -20.62
CA LEU A 213 -15.26 -22.71 -20.12
C LEU A 213 -16.69 -22.77 -20.64
N THR A 214 -17.64 -22.42 -19.78
CA THR A 214 -19.08 -22.40 -20.11
C THR A 214 -19.68 -21.03 -19.81
N ALA A 215 -20.89 -20.78 -20.28
CA ALA A 215 -21.60 -19.53 -19.98
C ALA A 215 -21.71 -19.31 -18.47
N ASN A 216 -21.49 -18.06 -18.02
CA ASN A 216 -21.44 -17.57 -16.66
C ASN A 216 -20.20 -18.01 -15.87
N ASP A 217 -19.23 -18.68 -16.46
CA ASP A 217 -17.95 -18.91 -15.78
C ASP A 217 -17.24 -17.57 -15.56
N ILE A 218 -16.68 -17.44 -14.36
CA ILE A 218 -15.87 -16.28 -13.94
C ILE A 218 -14.41 -16.69 -13.96
N ILE A 219 -13.64 -16.05 -14.82
CA ILE A 219 -12.21 -16.28 -14.97
C ILE A 219 -11.45 -15.09 -14.36
N ILE A 220 -10.47 -15.36 -13.53
CA ILE A 220 -9.66 -14.32 -12.92
C ILE A 220 -8.19 -14.61 -13.21
N PHE A 221 -7.52 -13.67 -13.90
CA PHE A 221 -6.07 -13.63 -14.02
C PHE A 221 -5.54 -12.67 -12.94
N ASP A 222 -5.04 -13.20 -11.86
CA ASP A 222 -4.55 -12.41 -10.72
C ASP A 222 -3.03 -12.23 -10.81
N GLY A 223 -2.64 -11.03 -11.21
CA GLY A 223 -1.22 -10.71 -11.36
C GLY A 223 -0.45 -10.60 -10.05
N ASP A 224 -1.10 -10.25 -8.94
CA ASP A 224 -0.41 -10.13 -7.64
C ASP A 224 -0.09 -11.53 -7.05
N THR A 225 -1.04 -12.47 -7.13
CA THR A 225 -0.85 -13.83 -6.62
C THR A 225 -0.20 -14.78 -7.64
N LYS A 226 -0.09 -14.35 -8.91
CA LYS A 226 0.39 -15.16 -10.04
C LYS A 226 -0.45 -16.42 -10.24
N LYS A 227 -1.77 -16.28 -10.16
CA LYS A 227 -2.72 -17.37 -10.29
C LYS A 227 -3.78 -17.06 -11.32
N VAL A 228 -4.29 -18.12 -11.93
CA VAL A 228 -5.50 -18.06 -12.75
C VAL A 228 -6.55 -18.96 -12.11
N THR A 229 -7.75 -18.43 -11.92
CA THR A 229 -8.87 -19.20 -11.37
C THR A 229 -10.06 -19.18 -12.30
N VAL A 230 -10.82 -20.26 -12.30
CA VAL A 230 -12.15 -20.36 -12.95
C VAL A 230 -13.12 -20.76 -11.83
N ASN A 231 -14.12 -19.91 -11.58
CA ASN A 231 -15.08 -20.07 -10.47
C ASN A 231 -14.37 -20.37 -9.14
N ASP A 232 -13.36 -19.56 -8.80
CA ASP A 232 -12.51 -19.68 -7.60
C ASP A 232 -11.64 -20.96 -7.52
N VAL A 233 -11.63 -21.80 -8.55
CA VAL A 233 -10.76 -22.98 -8.64
C VAL A 233 -9.52 -22.64 -9.45
N GLU A 234 -8.34 -22.86 -8.87
CA GLU A 234 -7.06 -22.63 -9.54
C GLU A 234 -6.89 -23.57 -10.74
N VAL A 235 -6.55 -23.00 -11.90
CA VAL A 235 -6.32 -23.75 -13.15
C VAL A 235 -4.89 -23.56 -13.63
N ALA A 236 -4.40 -24.57 -14.37
CA ALA A 236 -3.09 -24.48 -15.01
C ALA A 236 -3.10 -23.43 -16.12
N TYR A 237 -2.03 -22.68 -16.23
CA TYR A 237 -1.83 -21.66 -17.25
C TYR A 237 -0.41 -21.73 -17.82
N THR A 238 -0.20 -21.07 -18.95
CA THR A 238 1.12 -20.90 -19.57
C THR A 238 1.41 -19.42 -19.74
N GLY A 239 2.69 -19.05 -19.71
CA GLY A 239 3.15 -17.67 -19.87
C GLY A 239 3.40 -16.92 -18.56
N PRO A 240 4.12 -15.81 -18.62
CA PRO A 240 4.50 -15.02 -17.45
C PRO A 240 3.49 -13.93 -17.13
N PHE A 241 3.22 -13.68 -15.86
CA PHE A 241 2.60 -12.45 -15.41
C PHE A 241 3.61 -11.30 -15.47
N THR A 242 3.24 -10.21 -16.12
CA THR A 242 4.04 -9.00 -16.24
C THR A 242 3.41 -7.84 -15.50
N PRO A 243 4.20 -6.93 -14.91
CA PRO A 243 3.66 -5.71 -14.30
C PRO A 243 3.25 -4.70 -15.37
N LEU A 244 2.45 -3.71 -14.96
CA LEU A 244 2.25 -2.50 -15.72
C LEU A 244 3.55 -1.68 -15.73
N ASN A 245 3.94 -1.23 -16.92
CA ASN A 245 5.08 -0.35 -17.13
C ASN A 245 4.64 1.11 -16.98
N TYR A 246 5.57 1.97 -16.55
CA TYR A 246 5.34 3.41 -16.63
C TYR A 246 5.07 3.84 -18.08
N GLY A 247 3.99 4.56 -18.31
CA GLY A 247 3.55 4.99 -19.62
C GLY A 247 2.43 4.11 -20.18
N GLU A 248 2.40 3.97 -21.49
CA GLU A 248 1.37 3.20 -22.19
C GLU A 248 1.60 1.70 -22.04
N ASN A 249 0.53 0.99 -21.71
CA ASN A 249 0.49 -0.47 -21.63
C ASN A 249 -0.61 -0.96 -22.55
N ILE A 250 -0.24 -1.84 -23.48
CA ILE A 250 -1.19 -2.46 -24.42
C ILE A 250 -1.61 -3.79 -23.83
N TYR A 251 -2.90 -4.01 -23.76
CA TYR A 251 -3.46 -5.27 -23.30
C TYR A 251 -4.46 -5.83 -24.33
N GLU A 252 -4.53 -7.14 -24.35
CA GLU A 252 -5.40 -7.87 -25.26
C GLU A 252 -6.02 -9.07 -24.55
N VAL A 253 -7.31 -9.24 -24.75
CA VAL A 253 -8.06 -10.43 -24.32
C VAL A 253 -8.53 -11.18 -25.56
N THR A 254 -8.21 -12.45 -25.66
CA THR A 254 -8.61 -13.28 -26.81
C THR A 254 -9.39 -14.49 -26.35
N ASN A 255 -10.57 -14.67 -26.95
CA ASN A 255 -11.42 -15.83 -26.79
C ASN A 255 -12.22 -16.05 -28.09
N SER A 256 -12.78 -17.23 -28.28
CA SER A 256 -13.60 -17.57 -29.42
C SER A 256 -15.05 -17.06 -29.33
N TRP A 257 -15.49 -16.54 -28.17
CA TRP A 257 -16.89 -16.22 -27.90
C TRP A 257 -17.08 -14.88 -27.19
N THR A 258 -18.34 -14.54 -26.93
CA THR A 258 -18.69 -13.30 -26.25
C THR A 258 -18.38 -13.40 -24.75
N TYR A 259 -17.76 -12.36 -24.22
CA TYR A 259 -17.38 -12.23 -22.83
C TYR A 259 -17.45 -10.77 -22.37
N THR A 260 -17.69 -10.57 -21.09
CA THR A 260 -17.58 -9.28 -20.41
C THR A 260 -16.34 -9.30 -19.56
N TRP A 261 -15.63 -8.20 -19.46
CA TRP A 261 -14.42 -8.15 -18.68
C TRP A 261 -14.23 -6.82 -17.94
N SER A 262 -13.44 -6.86 -16.89
CA SER A 262 -12.92 -5.68 -16.20
C SER A 262 -11.47 -5.89 -15.84
N LEU A 263 -10.66 -4.87 -16.03
CA LEU A 263 -9.26 -4.82 -15.62
C LEU A 263 -9.15 -3.90 -14.41
N SER A 264 -8.58 -4.37 -13.33
CA SER A 264 -8.32 -3.56 -12.13
C SER A 264 -6.86 -3.65 -11.72
N TYR A 265 -6.35 -2.59 -11.13
CA TYR A 265 -5.00 -2.55 -10.59
C TYR A 265 -4.90 -1.53 -9.45
N TYR A 266 -4.06 -1.84 -8.47
CA TYR A 266 -3.75 -0.90 -7.43
C TYR A 266 -2.61 0.02 -7.88
N VAL A 267 -2.82 1.32 -7.79
CA VAL A 267 -1.73 2.29 -7.92
C VAL A 267 -0.82 2.13 -6.72
N LYS A 268 0.45 1.81 -6.98
CA LYS A 268 1.48 1.67 -5.95
C LYS A 268 2.40 2.88 -5.95
N PHE A 269 2.82 3.31 -4.77
CA PHE A 269 3.74 4.42 -4.57
C PHE A 269 5.06 3.89 -4.00
N LEU A 270 6.16 4.44 -4.49
CA LEU A 270 7.51 4.17 -3.97
C LEU A 270 7.71 4.79 -2.59
#